data_6441cc7351a4918f4a3d7cd3cd12d965
#
_entry.id   6441cc7351a4918f4a3d7cd3cd12d965
#
_cell.length_a   1.000
_cell.length_b   1.000
_cell.length_c   1.000
_cell.angle_alpha   90.00
_cell.angle_beta   90.00
_cell.angle_gamma   90.00
#
_symmetry.space_group_name_H-M   'P 1'
#
loop_
_entity.id
_entity.type
_entity.pdbx_description
1 polymer ?
#
loop_
_entity_poly.entity_id
_entity_poly.type
_entity_poly.pdbx_seq_one_letter_code
_entity_poly.pdbx_strand_id
1 'polypeptide(L)'
;VAKNAARFGIDPTKIGVGGDSAGGNLAAAVALKAADTGDVKLAYQMLVYPCLDTDFQSKSYLAHETGFGLESVGMQWCWGLYVPEAHMNNKYAIPARATTFKNVAPAIIGLAEHDVLRDDGANYAVALEKAGVPVTLKEYPGTIHGFFGHGFMVDEAYELRRWLSEQIVKAVQ
;
A
#
# COMPACT_ATOMS: atom_id res chain seq x y z
N VAL A 1 16.74 6.05 9.83
CA VAL A 1 16.59 4.94 10.77
C VAL A 1 17.67 3.92 10.50
N ALA A 2 17.72 3.22 9.36
CA ALA A 2 18.66 2.12 9.08
C ALA A 2 20.14 2.47 9.35
N LYS A 3 20.63 3.61 8.84
CA LYS A 3 22.01 4.07 9.06
C LYS A 3 22.37 4.32 10.54
N ASN A 4 21.35 4.48 11.40
CA ASN A 4 21.52 4.74 12.83
C ASN A 4 20.92 3.61 13.70
N ALA A 5 20.78 2.41 13.15
CA ALA A 5 20.13 1.28 13.82
C ALA A 5 20.75 0.97 15.20
N ALA A 6 22.08 0.94 15.28
CA ALA A 6 22.80 0.74 16.56
C ALA A 6 22.45 1.79 17.61
N ARG A 7 22.29 3.08 17.20
CA ARG A 7 21.90 4.16 18.10
C ARG A 7 20.49 3.96 18.68
N PHE A 8 19.60 3.31 17.93
CA PHE A 8 18.23 3.05 18.34
C PHE A 8 18.04 1.66 18.97
N GLY A 9 19.11 0.86 19.05
CA GLY A 9 19.03 -0.50 19.57
C GLY A 9 18.15 -1.44 18.72
N ILE A 10 18.06 -1.21 17.40
CA ILE A 10 17.24 -1.97 16.49
C ILE A 10 18.09 -2.80 15.52
N ASP A 11 17.52 -3.92 15.05
CA ASP A 11 18.13 -4.75 14.01
C ASP A 11 17.84 -4.12 12.63
N PRO A 12 18.86 -3.68 11.86
CA PRO A 12 18.67 -3.08 10.55
C PRO A 12 18.09 -4.03 9.50
N THR A 13 18.14 -5.34 9.72
CA THR A 13 17.58 -6.36 8.82
C THR A 13 16.08 -6.56 9.01
N LYS A 14 15.51 -6.04 10.10
CA LYS A 14 14.09 -6.16 10.47
C LYS A 14 13.29 -4.88 10.31
N ILE A 15 13.78 -3.95 9.49
CA ILE A 15 13.08 -2.69 9.21
C ILE A 15 12.10 -2.91 8.05
N GLY A 16 10.83 -2.61 8.29
CA GLY A 16 9.81 -2.53 7.28
C GLY A 16 9.31 -1.10 7.07
N VAL A 17 8.48 -0.92 6.06
CA VAL A 17 7.73 0.32 5.80
C VAL A 17 6.25 -0.01 5.76
N GLY A 18 5.39 0.89 6.23
CA GLY A 18 3.95 0.65 6.16
C GLY A 18 3.13 1.93 6.24
N GLY A 19 1.92 1.84 5.72
CA GLY A 19 0.95 2.92 5.76
C GLY A 19 -0.39 2.52 5.17
N ASP A 20 -1.38 3.35 5.43
CA ASP A 20 -2.74 3.22 4.94
C ASP A 20 -3.08 4.36 3.96
N SER A 21 -3.93 4.10 2.97
CA SER A 21 -4.40 5.09 2.00
C SER A 21 -3.23 5.82 1.30
N ALA A 22 -3.14 7.14 1.44
CA ALA A 22 -2.00 7.94 0.99
C ALA A 22 -0.68 7.50 1.64
N GLY A 23 -0.71 7.07 2.92
CA GLY A 23 0.44 6.46 3.58
C GLY A 23 0.86 5.15 2.94
N GLY A 24 -0.08 4.37 2.41
CA GLY A 24 0.18 3.17 1.59
C GLY A 24 0.90 3.50 0.29
N ASN A 25 0.52 4.61 -0.38
CA ASN A 25 1.27 5.13 -1.53
C ASN A 25 2.71 5.45 -1.17
N LEU A 26 2.92 6.23 -0.10
CA LEU A 26 4.26 6.60 0.36
C LEU A 26 5.09 5.37 0.74
N ALA A 27 4.48 4.38 1.38
CA ALA A 27 5.15 3.13 1.75
C ALA A 27 5.61 2.35 0.51
N ALA A 28 4.76 2.21 -0.49
CA ALA A 28 5.11 1.57 -1.77
C ALA A 28 6.22 2.33 -2.51
N ALA A 29 6.13 3.67 -2.56
CA ALA A 29 7.16 4.53 -3.15
C ALA A 29 8.52 4.38 -2.44
N VAL A 30 8.52 4.31 -1.10
CA VAL A 30 9.74 4.06 -0.31
C VAL A 30 10.30 2.67 -0.58
N ALA A 31 9.45 1.63 -0.69
CA ALA A 31 9.89 0.28 -1.02
C ALA A 31 10.54 0.20 -2.41
N LEU A 32 9.95 0.85 -3.42
CA LEU A 32 10.52 0.98 -4.75
C LEU A 32 11.86 1.73 -4.71
N LYS A 33 11.91 2.86 -3.99
CA LYS A 33 13.13 3.67 -3.87
C LYS A 33 14.25 2.90 -3.18
N ALA A 34 13.96 2.19 -2.10
CA ALA A 34 14.93 1.36 -1.40
C ALA A 34 15.51 0.26 -2.30
N ALA A 35 14.66 -0.39 -3.11
CA ALA A 35 15.08 -1.40 -4.07
C ALA A 35 16.01 -0.82 -5.17
N ASP A 36 15.69 0.38 -5.68
CA ASP A 36 16.48 1.02 -6.73
C ASP A 36 17.83 1.53 -6.25
N THR A 37 17.89 2.10 -5.04
CA THR A 37 19.14 2.68 -4.51
C THR A 37 20.01 1.66 -3.80
N GLY A 38 19.42 0.58 -3.27
CA GLY A 38 20.13 -0.38 -2.43
C GLY A 38 20.59 0.18 -1.07
N ASP A 39 20.17 1.41 -0.71
CA ASP A 39 20.59 2.07 0.53
C ASP A 39 20.09 1.38 1.80
N VAL A 40 18.95 0.69 1.70
CA VAL A 40 18.36 -0.09 2.77
C VAL A 40 17.61 -1.29 2.20
N LYS A 41 17.82 -2.46 2.80
CA LYS A 41 17.02 -3.64 2.51
C LYS A 41 15.84 -3.67 3.47
N LEU A 42 14.64 -3.43 2.96
CA LEU A 42 13.42 -3.54 3.76
C LEU A 42 13.01 -5.01 3.92
N ALA A 43 12.59 -5.39 5.12
CA ALA A 43 12.08 -6.72 5.41
C ALA A 43 10.69 -6.94 4.81
N TYR A 44 9.84 -5.90 4.78
CA TYR A 44 8.49 -5.92 4.21
C TYR A 44 8.00 -4.51 3.86
N GLN A 45 6.94 -4.46 3.03
CA GLN A 45 6.06 -3.31 2.88
C GLN A 45 4.64 -3.70 3.29
N MET A 46 4.01 -2.92 4.17
CA MET A 46 2.64 -3.11 4.64
C MET A 46 1.74 -2.01 4.06
N LEU A 47 0.78 -2.40 3.24
CA LEU A 47 -0.06 -1.49 2.48
C LEU A 47 -1.53 -1.75 2.83
N VAL A 48 -2.19 -0.77 3.44
CA VAL A 48 -3.60 -0.87 3.81
C VAL A 48 -4.41 0.02 2.88
N TYR A 49 -5.30 -0.56 2.10
CA TYR A 49 -6.10 0.08 1.03
C TYR A 49 -5.35 1.23 0.32
N PRO A 50 -4.16 0.92 -0.25
CA PRO A 50 -3.26 1.95 -0.74
C PRO A 50 -3.78 2.61 -2.03
N CYS A 51 -3.57 3.92 -2.21
CA CYS A 51 -3.80 4.59 -3.49
C CYS A 51 -2.54 4.54 -4.35
N LEU A 52 -2.54 3.75 -5.42
CA LEU A 52 -1.32 3.41 -6.17
C LEU A 52 -1.37 3.75 -7.65
N ASP A 53 -2.57 4.02 -8.19
CA ASP A 53 -2.79 4.30 -9.60
C ASP A 53 -3.72 5.50 -9.81
N THR A 54 -3.77 5.97 -11.04
CA THR A 54 -4.66 7.03 -11.54
C THR A 54 -5.60 6.50 -12.63
N ASP A 55 -5.87 5.18 -12.62
CA ASP A 55 -6.89 4.58 -13.48
C ASP A 55 -8.29 4.71 -12.85
N PHE A 56 -8.88 5.88 -13.02
CA PHE A 56 -10.25 6.17 -12.54
C PHE A 56 -11.35 5.43 -13.32
N GLN A 57 -10.98 4.53 -14.26
CA GLN A 57 -11.92 3.67 -14.99
C GLN A 57 -11.81 2.21 -14.55
N SER A 58 -11.06 1.90 -13.52
CA SER A 58 -11.01 0.56 -12.93
C SER A 58 -12.39 0.13 -12.41
N LYS A 59 -12.60 -1.18 -12.25
CA LYS A 59 -13.90 -1.70 -11.82
C LYS A 59 -14.31 -1.17 -10.45
N SER A 60 -13.38 -1.05 -9.51
CA SER A 60 -13.69 -0.52 -8.17
C SER A 60 -14.05 0.95 -8.21
N TYR A 61 -13.36 1.77 -9.03
CA TYR A 61 -13.71 3.18 -9.20
C TYR A 61 -15.11 3.36 -9.77
N LEU A 62 -15.51 2.52 -10.74
CA LEU A 62 -16.85 2.60 -11.33
C LEU A 62 -17.95 2.03 -10.40
N ALA A 63 -17.64 0.94 -9.68
CA ALA A 63 -18.61 0.28 -8.80
C ALA A 63 -18.89 1.04 -7.51
N HIS A 64 -17.91 1.77 -7.00
CA HIS A 64 -17.97 2.48 -5.72
C HIS A 64 -17.78 3.99 -5.87
N GLU A 65 -18.13 4.54 -7.05
CA GLU A 65 -17.91 5.94 -7.41
C GLU A 65 -18.40 6.93 -6.35
N THR A 66 -19.56 6.64 -5.73
CA THR A 66 -20.18 7.45 -4.68
C THR A 66 -20.84 6.58 -3.61
N GLY A 67 -21.10 7.17 -2.43
CA GLY A 67 -21.91 6.54 -1.40
C GLY A 67 -21.16 5.60 -0.45
N PHE A 68 -19.85 5.39 -0.64
CA PHE A 68 -19.01 4.52 0.18
C PHE A 68 -17.93 5.27 0.98
N GLY A 69 -18.13 6.57 1.21
CA GLY A 69 -17.24 7.41 2.00
C GLY A 69 -16.16 8.07 1.16
N LEU A 70 -15.17 7.34 0.66
CA LEU A 70 -14.21 7.86 -0.31
C LEU A 70 -14.82 7.79 -1.72
N GLU A 71 -14.92 8.94 -2.38
CA GLU A 71 -15.53 9.07 -3.70
C GLU A 71 -14.49 9.27 -4.80
N SER A 72 -14.82 8.81 -6.01
CA SER A 72 -13.97 8.92 -7.20
C SER A 72 -13.57 10.37 -7.50
N VAL A 73 -14.51 11.31 -7.40
CA VAL A 73 -14.25 12.74 -7.65
C VAL A 73 -13.25 13.32 -6.66
N GLY A 74 -13.32 12.89 -5.38
CA GLY A 74 -12.37 13.29 -4.34
C GLY A 74 -10.96 12.79 -4.64
N MET A 75 -10.83 11.54 -5.10
CA MET A 75 -9.54 10.98 -5.49
C MET A 75 -8.94 11.67 -6.72
N GLN A 76 -9.75 11.96 -7.75
CA GLN A 76 -9.29 12.72 -8.92
C GLN A 76 -8.75 14.09 -8.51
N TRP A 77 -9.45 14.78 -7.61
CA TRP A 77 -9.01 16.07 -7.08
C TRP A 77 -7.68 15.93 -6.29
N CYS A 78 -7.57 14.96 -5.40
CA CYS A 78 -6.36 14.71 -4.63
C CYS A 78 -5.15 14.41 -5.54
N TRP A 79 -5.31 13.54 -6.54
CA TRP A 79 -4.27 13.25 -7.51
C TRP A 79 -3.84 14.47 -8.33
N GLY A 80 -4.81 15.30 -8.74
CA GLY A 80 -4.53 16.55 -9.45
C GLY A 80 -3.72 17.57 -8.65
N LEU A 81 -3.85 17.56 -7.31
CA LEU A 81 -3.03 18.37 -6.42
C LEU A 81 -1.66 17.75 -6.14
N TYR A 82 -1.60 16.43 -6.04
CA TYR A 82 -0.39 15.72 -5.62
C TYR A 82 0.64 15.56 -6.74
N VAL A 83 0.19 15.24 -7.96
CA VAL A 83 1.09 14.92 -9.08
C VAL A 83 0.88 15.91 -10.23
N PRO A 84 1.85 16.82 -10.46
CA PRO A 84 1.85 17.63 -11.67
C PRO A 84 1.89 16.78 -12.94
N GLU A 85 1.27 17.24 -14.02
CA GLU A 85 1.18 16.52 -15.30
C GLU A 85 2.52 15.99 -15.80
N ALA A 86 3.59 16.77 -15.66
CA ALA A 86 4.94 16.38 -16.04
C ALA A 86 5.49 15.16 -15.28
N HIS A 87 4.86 14.76 -14.18
CA HIS A 87 5.28 13.66 -13.31
C HIS A 87 4.32 12.46 -13.28
N MET A 88 3.34 12.40 -14.18
CA MET A 88 2.34 11.31 -14.25
C MET A 88 2.94 9.92 -14.53
N ASN A 89 4.17 9.85 -14.99
CA ASN A 89 4.92 8.61 -15.20
C ASN A 89 5.94 8.31 -14.08
N ASN A 90 5.97 9.12 -13.02
CA ASN A 90 6.91 8.93 -11.93
C ASN A 90 6.42 7.82 -10.97
N LYS A 91 7.12 6.69 -10.97
CA LYS A 91 6.80 5.54 -10.10
C LYS A 91 6.91 5.82 -8.60
N TYR A 92 7.57 6.89 -8.19
CA TYR A 92 7.63 7.29 -6.78
C TYR A 92 6.47 8.20 -6.38
N ALA A 93 5.71 8.70 -7.34
CA ALA A 93 4.42 9.36 -7.09
C ALA A 93 3.26 8.38 -7.33
N ILE A 94 3.32 7.62 -8.42
CA ILE A 94 2.31 6.64 -8.82
C ILE A 94 2.97 5.25 -8.91
N PRO A 95 3.00 4.47 -7.82
CA PRO A 95 3.71 3.18 -7.77
C PRO A 95 3.32 2.18 -8.86
N ALA A 96 2.09 2.21 -9.35
CA ALA A 96 1.61 1.40 -10.46
C ALA A 96 2.37 1.68 -11.79
N ARG A 97 3.07 2.79 -11.92
CA ARG A 97 3.92 3.11 -13.07
C ARG A 97 5.30 2.44 -13.04
N ALA A 98 5.59 1.64 -11.98
CA ALA A 98 6.82 0.88 -11.94
C ALA A 98 6.86 -0.19 -13.02
N THR A 99 7.95 -0.25 -13.78
CA THR A 99 8.18 -1.23 -14.85
C THR A 99 9.01 -2.43 -14.38
N THR A 100 9.59 -2.34 -13.20
CA THR A 100 10.35 -3.42 -12.56
C THR A 100 10.18 -3.38 -11.05
N PHE A 101 10.13 -4.57 -10.45
CA PHE A 101 10.02 -4.77 -9.00
C PHE A 101 11.21 -5.59 -8.46
N LYS A 102 12.33 -5.59 -9.17
CA LYS A 102 13.54 -6.30 -8.73
C LYS A 102 13.99 -5.79 -7.37
N ASN A 103 14.21 -6.71 -6.42
CA ASN A 103 14.64 -6.42 -5.04
C ASN A 103 13.63 -5.63 -4.19
N VAL A 104 12.42 -5.45 -4.66
CA VAL A 104 11.35 -4.81 -3.86
C VAL A 104 10.98 -5.75 -2.70
N ALA A 105 10.74 -5.16 -1.53
CA ALA A 105 10.40 -5.91 -0.33
C ALA A 105 9.08 -6.68 -0.47
N PRO A 106 8.96 -7.88 0.15
CA PRO A 106 7.70 -8.61 0.25
C PRO A 106 6.54 -7.72 0.70
N ALA A 107 5.35 -7.93 0.14
CA ALA A 107 4.19 -7.08 0.42
C ALA A 107 3.14 -7.79 1.28
N ILE A 108 2.61 -7.05 2.26
CA ILE A 108 1.45 -7.41 3.08
C ILE A 108 0.36 -6.39 2.76
N ILE A 109 -0.73 -6.82 2.11
CA ILE A 109 -1.74 -5.91 1.57
C ILE A 109 -3.11 -6.23 2.17
N GLY A 110 -3.73 -5.24 2.83
CA GLY A 110 -5.11 -5.30 3.31
C GLY A 110 -6.02 -4.41 2.48
N LEU A 111 -7.15 -4.92 1.99
CA LEU A 111 -8.09 -4.19 1.14
C LEU A 111 -9.47 -4.11 1.78
N ALA A 112 -10.21 -3.04 1.48
CA ALA A 112 -11.63 -2.92 1.75
C ALA A 112 -12.43 -3.32 0.51
N GLU A 113 -13.56 -4.02 0.69
CA GLU A 113 -14.39 -4.47 -0.44
C GLU A 113 -15.02 -3.30 -1.20
N HIS A 114 -15.66 -2.39 -0.45
CA HIS A 114 -16.41 -1.25 -1.01
C HIS A 114 -15.53 0.02 -1.02
N ASP A 115 -14.45 -0.01 -1.80
CA ASP A 115 -13.47 1.05 -1.87
C ASP A 115 -13.08 1.32 -3.33
N VAL A 116 -13.07 2.57 -3.75
CA VAL A 116 -12.60 2.96 -5.09
C VAL A 116 -11.15 2.51 -5.32
N LEU A 117 -10.32 2.44 -4.27
CA LEU A 117 -8.90 2.05 -4.31
C LEU A 117 -8.67 0.53 -4.25
N ARG A 118 -9.73 -0.28 -4.16
CA ARG A 118 -9.60 -1.74 -4.05
C ARG A 118 -8.75 -2.32 -5.17
N ASP A 119 -9.04 -1.94 -6.41
CA ASP A 119 -8.34 -2.45 -7.58
C ASP A 119 -6.90 -1.91 -7.69
N ASP A 120 -6.59 -0.73 -7.15
CA ASP A 120 -5.22 -0.22 -7.07
C ASP A 120 -4.32 -1.21 -6.33
N GLY A 121 -4.74 -1.61 -5.13
CA GLY A 121 -4.00 -2.57 -4.31
C GLY A 121 -3.98 -3.98 -4.89
N ALA A 122 -5.10 -4.45 -5.45
CA ALA A 122 -5.21 -5.77 -6.07
C ALA A 122 -4.31 -5.89 -7.32
N ASN A 123 -4.32 -4.88 -8.19
CA ASN A 123 -3.49 -4.85 -9.40
C ASN A 123 -2.00 -4.74 -9.06
N TYR A 124 -1.66 -3.97 -8.03
CA TYR A 124 -0.28 -3.86 -7.56
C TYR A 124 0.23 -5.19 -7.00
N ALA A 125 -0.61 -5.91 -6.25
CA ALA A 125 -0.30 -7.27 -5.78
C ALA A 125 0.03 -8.21 -6.95
N VAL A 126 -0.82 -8.23 -7.98
CA VAL A 126 -0.59 -9.03 -9.19
C VAL A 126 0.70 -8.65 -9.91
N ALA A 127 1.03 -7.35 -9.97
CA ALA A 127 2.27 -6.88 -10.59
C ALA A 127 3.51 -7.33 -9.82
N LEU A 128 3.47 -7.27 -8.49
CA LEU A 128 4.52 -7.77 -7.60
C LEU A 128 4.73 -9.28 -7.76
N GLU A 129 3.64 -10.08 -7.72
CA GLU A 129 3.68 -11.53 -7.87
C GLU A 129 4.25 -11.96 -9.22
N LYS A 130 3.84 -11.31 -10.32
CA LYS A 130 4.41 -11.54 -11.67
C LYS A 130 5.90 -11.27 -11.74
N ALA A 131 6.40 -10.37 -10.91
CA ALA A 131 7.83 -10.06 -10.81
C ALA A 131 8.58 -10.98 -9.82
N GLY A 132 7.90 -11.96 -9.20
CA GLY A 132 8.49 -12.88 -8.25
C GLY A 132 8.64 -12.31 -6.83
N VAL A 133 8.00 -11.18 -6.53
CA VAL A 133 7.97 -10.61 -5.18
C VAL A 133 6.87 -11.32 -4.36
N PRO A 134 7.17 -11.85 -3.17
CA PRO A 134 6.17 -12.48 -2.32
C PRO A 134 5.09 -11.47 -1.89
N VAL A 135 3.81 -11.87 -2.02
CA VAL A 135 2.66 -11.05 -1.60
C VAL A 135 1.76 -11.88 -0.68
N THR A 136 1.30 -11.24 0.38
CA THR A 136 0.21 -11.76 1.22
C THR A 136 -0.90 -10.73 1.22
N LEU A 137 -2.04 -11.07 0.60
CA LEU A 137 -3.17 -10.17 0.42
C LEU A 137 -4.40 -10.71 1.16
N LYS A 138 -5.15 -9.82 1.81
CA LYS A 138 -6.46 -10.11 2.38
C LYS A 138 -7.44 -8.96 2.10
N GLU A 139 -8.60 -9.29 1.56
CA GLU A 139 -9.74 -8.38 1.41
C GLU A 139 -10.72 -8.61 2.56
N TYR A 140 -11.34 -7.52 3.04
CA TYR A 140 -12.29 -7.53 4.15
C TYR A 140 -13.69 -7.21 3.63
N PRO A 141 -14.59 -8.22 3.57
CA PRO A 141 -15.96 -8.06 3.10
C PRO A 141 -16.75 -7.05 3.93
N GLY A 142 -17.66 -6.31 3.30
CA GLY A 142 -18.56 -5.35 3.95
C GLY A 142 -17.87 -4.07 4.44
N THR A 143 -16.56 -3.90 4.19
CA THR A 143 -15.82 -2.73 4.66
C THR A 143 -15.70 -1.65 3.59
N ILE A 144 -15.56 -0.41 4.05
CA ILE A 144 -15.31 0.78 3.22
C ILE A 144 -13.91 1.33 3.47
N HIS A 145 -13.47 2.26 2.62
CA HIS A 145 -12.21 2.97 2.83
C HIS A 145 -12.10 3.57 4.24
N GLY A 146 -10.93 3.48 4.85
CA GLY A 146 -10.67 4.05 6.18
C GLY A 146 -11.07 3.15 7.35
N PHE A 147 -11.68 1.98 7.13
CA PHE A 147 -12.17 1.12 8.24
C PHE A 147 -11.09 0.75 9.25
N PHE A 148 -9.83 0.64 8.85
CA PHE A 148 -8.68 0.37 9.73
C PHE A 148 -8.60 1.34 10.92
N GLY A 149 -8.98 2.60 10.73
CA GLY A 149 -9.05 3.64 11.77
C GLY A 149 -10.22 3.50 12.74
N HIS A 150 -11.26 2.71 12.38
CA HIS A 150 -12.55 2.67 13.10
C HIS A 150 -12.72 1.45 14.02
N GLY A 151 -11.66 1.04 14.71
CA GLY A 151 -11.68 -0.15 15.58
C GLY A 151 -12.66 -0.12 16.75
N PHE A 152 -13.33 1.01 17.03
CA PHE A 152 -14.42 1.06 18.03
C PHE A 152 -15.79 0.69 17.45
N MET A 153 -15.90 0.59 16.12
CA MET A 153 -17.18 0.48 15.42
C MET A 153 -17.24 -0.73 14.48
N VAL A 154 -16.07 -1.27 14.09
CA VAL A 154 -15.95 -2.26 13.02
C VAL A 154 -15.03 -3.38 13.48
N ASP A 155 -15.55 -4.60 13.59
CA ASP A 155 -14.79 -5.79 14.03
C ASP A 155 -13.66 -6.13 13.06
N GLU A 156 -13.88 -5.93 11.76
CA GLU A 156 -12.91 -6.15 10.70
C GLU A 156 -11.64 -5.30 10.88
N ALA A 157 -11.74 -4.13 11.53
CA ALA A 157 -10.58 -3.31 11.87
C ALA A 157 -9.67 -4.00 12.89
N TYR A 158 -10.25 -4.70 13.89
CA TYR A 158 -9.47 -5.52 14.83
C TYR A 158 -8.86 -6.74 14.14
N GLU A 159 -9.63 -7.40 13.29
CA GLU A 159 -9.14 -8.54 12.52
C GLU A 159 -7.98 -8.14 11.62
N LEU A 160 -8.08 -7.02 10.91
CA LEU A 160 -7.00 -6.50 10.07
C LEU A 160 -5.75 -6.21 10.89
N ARG A 161 -5.86 -5.52 12.03
CA ARG A 161 -4.72 -5.22 12.90
C ARG A 161 -4.04 -6.49 13.42
N ARG A 162 -4.83 -7.47 13.87
CA ARG A 162 -4.30 -8.77 14.30
C ARG A 162 -3.58 -9.48 13.16
N TRP A 163 -4.24 -9.59 12.00
CA TRP A 163 -3.65 -10.24 10.83
C TRP A 163 -2.37 -9.55 10.37
N LEU A 164 -2.33 -8.22 10.29
CA LEU A 164 -1.12 -7.46 9.97
C LEU A 164 0.01 -7.75 10.95
N SER A 165 -0.28 -7.77 12.25
CA SER A 165 0.71 -8.08 13.29
C SER A 165 1.29 -9.48 13.11
N GLU A 166 0.45 -10.48 12.82
CA GLU A 166 0.89 -11.86 12.55
C GLU A 166 1.79 -11.94 11.30
N GLN A 167 1.45 -11.22 10.21
CA GLN A 167 2.26 -11.22 9.00
C GLN A 167 3.59 -10.48 9.20
N ILE A 168 3.59 -9.35 9.93
CA ILE A 168 4.80 -8.61 10.26
C ILE A 168 5.76 -9.48 11.09
N VAL A 169 5.25 -10.17 12.11
CA VAL A 169 6.08 -11.10 12.92
C VAL A 169 6.74 -12.16 12.04
N LYS A 170 6.00 -12.77 11.10
CA LYS A 170 6.55 -13.75 10.15
C LYS A 170 7.62 -13.14 9.23
N ALA A 171 7.42 -11.90 8.80
CA ALA A 171 8.34 -11.23 7.87
C ALA A 171 9.68 -10.83 8.52
N VAL A 172 9.77 -10.79 9.87
CA VAL A 172 10.96 -10.39 10.62
C VAL A 172 11.58 -11.53 11.45
N GLN A 173 11.06 -12.75 11.35
CA GLN A 173 11.68 -13.94 11.94
C GLN A 173 12.89 -14.39 11.09
#